data_0799090678fcb665b70272141c2fa4e3
#
_entry.id   0799090678fcb665b70272141c2fa4e3
#
_cell.length_a   1.000
_cell.length_b   1.000
_cell.length_c   1.000
_cell.angle_alpha   90.00
_cell.angle_beta   90.00
_cell.angle_gamma   90.00
#
_symmetry.space_group_name_H-M   'P 1'
#
loop_
_entity.id
_entity.type
_entity.pdbx_description
1 polymer ?
#
loop_
_entity_poly.entity_id
_entity_poly.type
_entity_poly.pdbx_seq_one_letter_code
_entity_poly.pdbx_strand_id
1 'polypeptide(L)'
;RKVETALPIGVILTISAAGSETSNSAVLTNDTLPQHTKRGINTDLNRPKFAILNPELTMTLPKWQIGAGAADIFMHTAERYFAPILGNHLTDEIAEGLFRDVIHFGPLAVQNPKDYEAMSELMWCGSVSHVGLTGVGAKGDTAREGDWACHQLGMALSAIGDYTHGATLTAVFPAWARYVKDANPSRFVRFAEKVYGIKEGTEEARIEAGIQATEHYFQSLGMPITLTELLGHTPEKKELEAFAS
;
A
#
# COMPACT_ATOMS: atom_id res chain seq x y z
N ARG A 1 0.43 -27.82 7.23
CA ARG A 1 0.73 -27.89 8.68
C ARG A 1 0.36 -26.57 9.32
N LYS A 2 -0.25 -26.61 10.50
CA LYS A 2 -0.50 -25.42 11.32
C LYS A 2 0.76 -25.10 12.10
N VAL A 3 1.23 -23.86 12.06
CA VAL A 3 2.35 -23.39 12.90
C VAL A 3 1.80 -23.15 14.30
N GLU A 4 2.38 -23.77 15.32
CA GLU A 4 1.92 -23.69 16.70
C GLU A 4 2.84 -22.86 17.58
N THR A 5 4.12 -22.76 17.22
CA THR A 5 5.14 -22.00 17.95
C THR A 5 6.11 -21.34 16.99
N ALA A 6 6.69 -20.20 17.42
CA ALA A 6 7.79 -19.52 16.71
C ALA A 6 8.76 -18.96 17.75
N LEU A 7 10.01 -18.73 17.32
CA LEU A 7 10.98 -17.96 18.09
C LEU A 7 10.51 -16.51 18.22
N PRO A 8 10.78 -15.83 19.34
CA PRO A 8 10.47 -14.41 19.46
C PRO A 8 11.28 -13.59 18.44
N ILE A 9 10.61 -12.68 17.75
CA ILE A 9 11.19 -11.80 16.75
C ILE A 9 11.33 -10.40 17.34
N GLY A 10 12.47 -9.76 17.13
CA GLY A 10 12.68 -8.33 17.35
C GLY A 10 13.06 -7.66 16.03
N VAL A 11 12.66 -6.42 15.82
CA VAL A 11 12.91 -5.67 14.58
C VAL A 11 13.66 -4.39 14.87
N ILE A 12 14.66 -4.10 14.05
CA ILE A 12 15.26 -2.76 13.89
C ILE A 12 14.91 -2.33 12.47
N LEU A 13 14.02 -1.36 12.33
CA LEU A 13 13.49 -0.96 11.05
C LEU A 13 14.48 -0.13 10.25
N THR A 14 14.74 -0.53 8.99
CA THR A 14 15.67 0.15 8.07
C THR A 14 14.99 0.65 6.79
N ILE A 15 13.71 0.38 6.61
CA ILE A 15 12.88 0.87 5.51
C ILE A 15 11.42 0.99 5.98
N SER A 16 10.81 2.15 5.74
CA SER A 16 9.39 2.40 6.02
C SER A 16 8.58 2.01 4.77
N ALA A 17 7.81 0.94 4.86
CA ALA A 17 6.98 0.43 3.75
C ALA A 17 5.90 -0.53 4.28
N ALA A 18 6.18 -1.82 4.27
CA ALA A 18 5.26 -2.91 4.57
C ALA A 18 4.79 -3.00 6.04
N GLY A 19 5.26 -2.14 6.95
CA GLY A 19 4.88 -2.21 8.37
C GLY A 19 5.22 -3.56 9.04
N SER A 20 6.28 -4.23 8.58
CA SER A 20 6.67 -5.57 9.05
C SER A 20 6.99 -5.61 10.54
N GLU A 21 7.34 -4.49 11.14
CA GLU A 21 7.64 -4.32 12.56
C GLU A 21 6.40 -4.44 13.46
N THR A 22 5.21 -4.31 12.88
CA THR A 22 3.92 -4.43 13.60
C THR A 22 3.01 -5.50 13.01
N SER A 23 3.34 -6.01 11.83
CA SER A 23 2.52 -6.95 11.07
C SER A 23 2.58 -8.38 11.59
N ASN A 24 1.54 -9.15 11.34
CA ASN A 24 1.50 -10.60 11.48
C ASN A 24 1.70 -11.35 10.15
N SER A 25 1.95 -10.60 9.07
CA SER A 25 2.13 -11.12 7.72
C SER A 25 3.61 -11.36 7.40
N ALA A 26 3.89 -12.46 6.71
CA ALA A 26 5.19 -12.70 6.09
C ALA A 26 4.97 -13.24 4.67
N VAL A 27 5.71 -12.73 3.70
CA VAL A 27 5.63 -13.12 2.29
C VAL A 27 6.99 -13.58 1.82
N LEU A 28 7.03 -14.74 1.15
CA LEU A 28 8.24 -15.33 0.62
C LEU A 28 8.06 -15.70 -0.85
N THR A 29 9.10 -15.47 -1.64
CA THR A 29 9.18 -15.94 -3.02
C THR A 29 9.92 -17.28 -3.06
N ASN A 30 9.31 -18.28 -3.68
CA ASN A 30 9.96 -19.54 -3.98
C ASN A 30 10.55 -19.46 -5.39
N ASP A 31 11.87 -19.30 -5.48
CA ASP A 31 12.65 -19.22 -6.71
C ASP A 31 13.20 -20.57 -7.18
N THR A 32 12.94 -21.65 -6.43
CA THR A 32 13.36 -23.01 -6.79
C THR A 32 12.45 -23.66 -7.84
N LEU A 33 11.28 -23.09 -8.09
CA LEU A 33 10.33 -23.55 -9.09
C LEU A 33 10.49 -22.76 -10.41
N PRO A 34 10.24 -23.39 -11.57
CA PRO A 34 10.32 -22.71 -12.87
C PRO A 34 9.40 -21.48 -12.99
N GLN A 35 8.28 -21.49 -12.24
CA GLN A 35 7.42 -20.33 -12.04
C GLN A 35 7.64 -19.84 -10.63
N HIS A 36 8.25 -18.67 -10.51
CA HIS A 36 8.43 -18.03 -9.21
C HIS A 36 7.09 -17.84 -8.54
N THR A 37 6.92 -18.42 -7.36
CA THR A 37 5.66 -18.34 -6.63
C THR A 37 5.86 -17.51 -5.38
N LYS A 38 5.14 -16.39 -5.27
CA LYS A 38 5.15 -15.54 -4.08
C LYS A 38 3.94 -15.87 -3.21
N ARG A 39 4.17 -16.28 -1.97
CA ARG A 39 3.11 -16.70 -1.03
C ARG A 39 3.28 -16.06 0.34
N GLY A 40 2.13 -15.70 0.94
CA GLY A 40 2.06 -15.14 2.28
C GLY A 40 1.52 -16.11 3.31
N ILE A 41 1.92 -15.89 4.55
CA ILE A 41 1.33 -16.50 5.75
C ILE A 41 1.02 -15.40 6.76
N ASN A 42 -0.19 -15.41 7.31
CA ASN A 42 -0.63 -14.50 8.36
C ASN A 42 -0.83 -15.30 9.65
N THR A 43 -0.05 -14.96 10.67
CA THR A 43 -0.17 -15.55 12.01
C THR A 43 0.39 -14.61 13.06
N ASP A 44 -0.24 -14.50 14.22
CA ASP A 44 0.28 -13.67 15.30
C ASP A 44 1.63 -14.16 15.85
N LEU A 45 2.05 -15.37 15.49
CA LEU A 45 3.39 -15.88 15.78
C LEU A 45 4.48 -15.11 15.00
N ASN A 46 4.15 -14.53 13.84
CA ASN A 46 5.08 -13.70 13.07
C ASN A 46 5.24 -12.28 13.66
N ARG A 47 4.29 -11.85 14.51
CA ARG A 47 4.31 -10.48 15.03
C ARG A 47 5.51 -10.26 15.93
N PRO A 48 6.34 -9.24 15.65
CA PRO A 48 7.49 -8.89 16.47
C PRO A 48 7.10 -8.58 17.91
N LYS A 49 7.96 -8.95 18.86
CA LYS A 49 7.77 -8.68 20.29
C LYS A 49 8.22 -7.26 20.67
N PHE A 50 9.13 -6.70 19.91
CA PHE A 50 9.54 -5.30 20.00
C PHE A 50 10.04 -4.81 18.65
N ALA A 51 9.98 -3.49 18.44
CA ALA A 51 10.54 -2.81 17.29
C ALA A 51 11.35 -1.58 17.73
N ILE A 52 12.50 -1.36 17.09
CA ILE A 52 13.29 -0.14 17.23
C ILE A 52 13.03 0.68 15.96
N LEU A 53 12.44 1.85 16.15
CA LEU A 53 12.06 2.79 15.11
C LEU A 53 12.95 4.03 15.23
N ASN A 54 14.08 4.03 14.51
CA ASN A 54 14.97 5.17 14.40
C ASN A 54 15.02 5.67 12.97
N PRO A 55 14.42 6.84 12.64
CA PRO A 55 14.38 7.38 11.28
C PRO A 55 15.76 7.54 10.63
N GLU A 56 16.81 7.80 11.42
CA GLU A 56 18.18 7.96 10.90
C GLU A 56 18.67 6.71 10.16
N LEU A 57 18.20 5.52 10.53
CA LEU A 57 18.55 4.26 9.87
C LEU A 57 17.97 4.14 8.46
N THR A 58 16.97 4.95 8.12
CA THR A 58 16.33 4.97 6.79
C THR A 58 16.88 6.07 5.87
N MET A 59 17.65 7.01 6.40
CA MET A 59 18.15 8.20 5.67
C MET A 59 19.21 7.91 4.60
N THR A 60 19.66 6.66 4.48
CA THR A 60 20.60 6.21 3.45
C THR A 60 19.93 5.49 2.29
N LEU A 61 18.61 5.32 2.36
CA LEU A 61 17.85 4.67 1.29
C LEU A 61 17.90 5.49 -0.01
N PRO A 62 17.97 4.82 -1.16
CA PRO A 62 17.73 5.48 -2.45
C PRO A 62 16.32 6.09 -2.51
N LYS A 63 16.18 7.23 -3.19
CA LYS A 63 14.89 7.92 -3.36
C LYS A 63 13.79 7.02 -3.92
N TRP A 64 14.14 6.13 -4.83
CA TRP A 64 13.23 5.11 -5.37
C TRP A 64 12.64 4.22 -4.28
N GLN A 65 13.46 3.76 -3.34
CA GLN A 65 12.99 2.89 -2.25
C GLN A 65 12.11 3.66 -1.24
N ILE A 66 12.42 4.94 -0.99
CA ILE A 66 11.58 5.80 -0.15
C ILE A 66 10.22 6.01 -0.82
N GLY A 67 10.20 6.34 -2.11
CA GLY A 67 8.97 6.53 -2.88
C GLY A 67 8.12 5.26 -2.94
N ALA A 68 8.75 4.13 -3.22
CA ALA A 68 8.06 2.84 -3.22
C ALA A 68 7.50 2.48 -1.84
N GLY A 69 8.26 2.79 -0.76
CA GLY A 69 7.79 2.60 0.62
C GLY A 69 6.59 3.47 0.96
N ALA A 70 6.63 4.77 0.61
CA ALA A 70 5.51 5.69 0.83
C ALA A 70 4.26 5.26 0.04
N ALA A 71 4.43 4.77 -1.18
CA ALA A 71 3.34 4.20 -1.97
C ALA A 71 2.74 2.94 -1.32
N ASP A 72 3.57 2.05 -0.79
CA ASP A 72 3.12 0.83 -0.11
C ASP A 72 2.34 1.15 1.18
N ILE A 73 2.80 2.12 1.98
CA ILE A 73 2.09 2.63 3.16
C ILE A 73 0.69 3.15 2.78
N PHE A 74 0.61 3.96 1.71
CA PHE A 74 -0.66 4.44 1.18
C PHE A 74 -1.56 3.28 0.78
N MET A 75 -1.03 2.32 0.05
CA MET A 75 -1.79 1.19 -0.51
C MET A 75 -2.30 0.23 0.57
N HIS A 76 -1.56 -0.04 1.64
CA HIS A 76 -2.04 -0.82 2.78
C HIS A 76 -3.29 -0.20 3.42
N THR A 77 -3.33 1.12 3.51
CA THR A 77 -4.49 1.86 4.00
C THR A 77 -5.63 1.83 2.98
N ALA A 78 -5.34 2.03 1.68
CA ALA A 78 -6.32 2.06 0.61
C ALA A 78 -7.07 0.72 0.46
N GLU A 79 -6.39 -0.42 0.54
CA GLU A 79 -7.00 -1.75 0.47
C GLU A 79 -8.05 -1.97 1.57
N ARG A 80 -7.84 -1.40 2.75
CA ARG A 80 -8.80 -1.46 3.86
C ARG A 80 -9.89 -0.41 3.73
N TYR A 81 -9.53 0.81 3.33
CA TYR A 81 -10.44 1.94 3.23
C TYR A 81 -11.53 1.75 2.16
N PHE A 82 -11.14 1.22 0.98
CA PHE A 82 -12.07 0.99 -0.13
C PHE A 82 -12.85 -0.32 -0.02
N ALA A 83 -12.58 -1.15 0.99
CA ALA A 83 -13.43 -2.31 1.26
C ALA A 83 -14.88 -1.86 1.56
N PRO A 84 -15.91 -2.66 1.20
CA PRO A 84 -17.31 -2.27 1.36
C PRO A 84 -17.77 -2.37 2.82
N ILE A 85 -17.32 -1.42 3.64
CA ILE A 85 -17.59 -1.32 5.08
C ILE A 85 -18.47 -0.11 5.34
N LEU A 86 -19.43 -0.24 6.24
CA LEU A 86 -20.31 0.84 6.66
C LEU A 86 -20.19 1.10 8.16
N GLY A 87 -20.24 2.37 8.56
CA GLY A 87 -20.41 2.77 9.96
C GLY A 87 -19.12 2.82 10.80
N ASN A 88 -17.96 2.89 10.19
CA ASN A 88 -16.65 2.93 10.85
C ASN A 88 -16.06 4.36 10.94
N HIS A 89 -16.81 5.32 11.46
CA HIS A 89 -16.40 6.72 11.41
C HIS A 89 -15.00 6.99 11.99
N LEU A 90 -14.67 6.47 13.17
CA LEU A 90 -13.36 6.68 13.78
C LEU A 90 -12.24 6.03 12.95
N THR A 91 -12.45 4.81 12.48
CA THR A 91 -11.50 4.09 11.62
C THR A 91 -11.28 4.82 10.32
N ASP A 92 -12.34 5.36 9.72
CA ASP A 92 -12.27 6.20 8.52
C ASP A 92 -11.43 7.47 8.77
N GLU A 93 -11.66 8.20 9.86
CA GLU A 93 -10.89 9.41 10.20
C GLU A 93 -9.39 9.09 10.45
N ILE A 94 -9.08 7.94 11.06
CA ILE A 94 -7.69 7.47 11.23
C ILE A 94 -7.05 7.20 9.86
N ALA A 95 -7.74 6.48 8.97
CA ALA A 95 -7.26 6.19 7.63
C ALA A 95 -7.07 7.46 6.80
N GLU A 96 -8.04 8.39 6.85
CA GLU A 96 -8.00 9.67 6.15
C GLU A 96 -6.88 10.58 6.67
N GLY A 97 -6.62 10.54 7.99
CA GLY A 97 -5.47 11.21 8.60
C GLY A 97 -4.14 10.66 8.06
N LEU A 98 -3.99 9.33 8.04
CA LEU A 98 -2.81 8.67 7.51
C LEU A 98 -2.60 8.97 6.02
N PHE A 99 -3.65 8.96 5.19
CA PHE A 99 -3.52 9.35 3.78
C PHE A 99 -2.98 10.78 3.63
N ARG A 100 -3.53 11.76 4.36
CA ARG A 100 -3.07 13.13 4.29
C ARG A 100 -1.61 13.28 4.71
N ASP A 101 -1.21 12.53 5.72
CA ASP A 101 0.14 12.57 6.26
C ASP A 101 1.15 11.98 5.28
N VAL A 102 0.90 10.78 4.74
CA VAL A 102 1.80 10.15 3.78
C VAL A 102 1.86 10.91 2.44
N ILE A 103 0.75 11.55 2.02
CA ILE A 103 0.70 12.42 0.85
C ILE A 103 1.57 13.66 1.04
N HIS A 104 1.59 14.21 2.26
CA HIS A 104 2.40 15.38 2.58
C HIS A 104 3.90 15.03 2.73
N PHE A 105 4.23 14.05 3.56
CA PHE A 105 5.61 13.75 3.91
C PHE A 105 6.32 12.84 2.91
N GLY A 106 5.62 12.01 2.15
CA GLY A 106 6.22 11.14 1.16
C GLY A 106 7.09 11.87 0.13
N PRO A 107 6.54 12.88 -0.58
CA PRO A 107 7.33 13.69 -1.52
C PRO A 107 8.49 14.45 -0.86
N LEU A 108 8.33 14.94 0.37
CA LEU A 108 9.38 15.63 1.11
C LEU A 108 10.54 14.67 1.44
N ALA A 109 10.24 13.46 1.89
CA ALA A 109 11.23 12.43 2.15
C ALA A 109 11.98 11.98 0.87
N VAL A 110 11.28 11.86 -0.25
CA VAL A 110 11.90 11.57 -1.56
C VAL A 110 12.82 12.72 -2.00
N GLN A 111 12.37 13.96 -1.82
CA GLN A 111 13.16 15.13 -2.18
C GLN A 111 14.43 15.23 -1.33
N ASN A 112 14.30 15.10 -0.01
CA ASN A 112 15.39 15.17 0.96
C ASN A 112 15.38 13.98 1.94
N PRO A 113 16.08 12.87 1.64
CA PRO A 113 16.17 11.72 2.54
C PRO A 113 16.81 12.00 3.92
N LYS A 114 17.36 13.21 4.13
CA LYS A 114 17.92 13.64 5.40
C LYS A 114 16.95 14.46 6.26
N ASP A 115 15.75 14.70 5.75
CA ASP A 115 14.69 15.35 6.50
C ASP A 115 14.18 14.38 7.58
N TYR A 116 14.56 14.66 8.84
CA TYR A 116 14.23 13.79 9.97
C TYR A 116 12.71 13.70 10.19
N GLU A 117 12.01 14.83 10.08
CA GLU A 117 10.56 14.88 10.29
C GLU A 117 9.85 14.03 9.24
N ALA A 118 10.15 14.25 7.95
CA ALA A 118 9.53 13.49 6.87
C ALA A 118 9.81 11.96 6.98
N MET A 119 11.04 11.57 7.31
CA MET A 119 11.38 10.16 7.49
C MET A 119 10.74 9.56 8.74
N SER A 120 10.58 10.35 9.81
CA SER A 120 9.92 9.94 11.05
C SER A 120 8.42 9.70 10.84
N GLU A 121 7.73 10.62 10.17
CA GLU A 121 6.31 10.50 9.88
C GLU A 121 6.03 9.31 8.95
N LEU A 122 6.83 9.11 7.91
CA LEU A 122 6.70 7.91 7.08
C LEU A 122 6.91 6.62 7.88
N MET A 123 7.84 6.61 8.83
CA MET A 123 8.10 5.43 9.66
C MET A 123 6.90 5.11 10.55
N TRP A 124 6.29 6.14 11.16
CA TRP A 124 5.10 5.97 11.98
C TRP A 124 3.86 5.59 11.12
N CYS A 125 3.64 6.26 10.00
CA CYS A 125 2.59 5.91 9.03
C CYS A 125 2.72 4.45 8.57
N GLY A 126 3.93 3.96 8.31
CA GLY A 126 4.20 2.57 7.96
C GLY A 126 3.69 1.59 9.01
N SER A 127 4.03 1.81 10.27
CA SER A 127 3.55 1.00 11.39
C SER A 127 2.03 1.03 11.52
N VAL A 128 1.42 2.22 11.46
CA VAL A 128 -0.04 2.39 11.62
C VAL A 128 -0.81 1.81 10.44
N SER A 129 -0.29 1.92 9.22
CA SER A 129 -0.95 1.43 8.00
C SER A 129 -1.17 -0.07 8.03
N HIS A 130 -0.30 -0.85 8.69
CA HIS A 130 -0.35 -2.31 8.63
C HIS A 130 -0.61 -3.01 9.96
N VAL A 131 -0.67 -2.29 11.07
CA VAL A 131 -1.05 -2.87 12.38
C VAL A 131 -2.53 -3.28 12.45
N GLY A 132 -3.35 -2.85 11.49
CA GLY A 132 -4.78 -3.15 11.40
C GLY A 132 -5.70 -2.01 11.84
N LEU A 133 -5.18 -0.90 12.39
CA LEU A 133 -6.02 0.22 12.88
C LEU A 133 -6.89 0.86 11.78
N THR A 134 -6.40 0.90 10.54
CA THR A 134 -7.13 1.47 9.39
C THR A 134 -8.22 0.55 8.84
N GLY A 135 -8.41 -0.65 9.42
CA GLY A 135 -9.42 -1.64 9.02
C GLY A 135 -10.26 -2.18 10.17
N VAL A 136 -10.10 -1.65 11.39
CA VAL A 136 -10.88 -2.11 12.57
C VAL A 136 -12.37 -1.94 12.33
N GLY A 137 -13.15 -2.98 12.68
CA GLY A 137 -14.61 -2.98 12.53
C GLY A 137 -15.10 -3.39 11.14
N ALA A 138 -14.21 -3.81 10.25
CA ALA A 138 -14.59 -4.43 9.00
C ALA A 138 -15.52 -5.64 9.25
N LYS A 139 -16.70 -5.62 8.63
CA LYS A 139 -17.64 -6.74 8.70
C LYS A 139 -17.36 -7.69 7.54
N GLY A 140 -17.22 -8.97 7.84
CA GLY A 140 -17.10 -10.04 6.85
C GLY A 140 -16.31 -11.22 7.42
N ASP A 141 -16.45 -12.37 6.79
CA ASP A 141 -15.74 -13.62 7.09
C ASP A 141 -14.26 -13.52 6.67
N THR A 142 -13.68 -12.38 6.90
CA THR A 142 -12.36 -12.06 6.38
C THR A 142 -11.40 -11.91 7.54
N ALA A 143 -10.64 -12.96 7.77
CA ALA A 143 -9.30 -12.82 8.31
C ALA A 143 -8.44 -11.79 7.51
N ARG A 144 -9.04 -11.11 6.54
CA ARG A 144 -8.47 -10.12 5.64
C ARG A 144 -9.30 -8.85 5.74
N GLU A 145 -8.89 -7.98 6.60
CA GLU A 145 -9.44 -6.64 6.77
C GLU A 145 -9.12 -5.77 5.54
N GLY A 146 -9.76 -6.02 4.39
CA GLY A 146 -9.55 -5.27 3.13
C GLY A 146 -9.85 -6.06 1.86
N ASP A 147 -9.81 -5.39 0.71
CA ASP A 147 -9.99 -5.97 -0.63
C ASP A 147 -8.76 -6.77 -1.09
N TRP A 148 -7.58 -6.18 -0.97
CA TRP A 148 -6.28 -6.75 -1.32
C TRP A 148 -6.08 -7.07 -2.83
N ALA A 149 -6.96 -6.61 -3.71
CA ALA A 149 -6.85 -6.88 -5.14
C ALA A 149 -5.57 -6.29 -5.76
N CYS A 150 -5.25 -5.03 -5.44
CA CYS A 150 -4.01 -4.41 -5.94
C CYS A 150 -2.77 -5.13 -5.44
N HIS A 151 -2.76 -5.58 -4.18
CA HIS A 151 -1.64 -6.36 -3.63
C HIS A 151 -1.51 -7.73 -4.29
N GLN A 152 -2.60 -8.44 -4.58
CA GLN A 152 -2.57 -9.73 -5.28
C GLN A 152 -2.00 -9.57 -6.69
N LEU A 153 -2.49 -8.60 -7.46
CA LEU A 153 -1.98 -8.29 -8.79
C LEU A 153 -0.51 -7.83 -8.75
N GLY A 154 -0.16 -6.96 -7.78
CA GLY A 154 1.22 -6.51 -7.56
C GLY A 154 2.18 -7.65 -7.21
N MET A 155 1.73 -8.64 -6.42
CA MET A 155 2.53 -9.84 -6.12
C MET A 155 2.78 -10.69 -7.36
N ALA A 156 1.79 -10.85 -8.25
CA ALA A 156 1.95 -11.57 -9.50
C ALA A 156 2.98 -10.88 -10.41
N LEU A 157 2.89 -9.55 -10.56
CA LEU A 157 3.88 -8.75 -11.29
C LEU A 157 5.29 -8.90 -10.70
N SER A 158 5.43 -8.79 -9.37
CA SER A 158 6.72 -8.96 -8.68
C SER A 158 7.29 -10.37 -8.82
N ALA A 159 6.46 -11.41 -8.87
CA ALA A 159 6.92 -12.78 -9.03
C ALA A 159 7.52 -13.03 -10.41
N ILE A 160 6.98 -12.42 -11.46
CA ILE A 160 7.39 -12.63 -12.84
C ILE A 160 8.59 -11.76 -13.22
N GLY A 161 8.64 -10.49 -12.80
CA GLY A 161 9.61 -9.52 -13.28
C GLY A 161 10.52 -8.93 -12.19
N ASP A 162 10.44 -9.39 -10.95
CA ASP A 162 11.19 -8.85 -9.78
C ASP A 162 11.03 -7.32 -9.63
N TYR A 163 9.84 -6.80 -10.00
CA TYR A 163 9.53 -5.39 -9.87
C TYR A 163 9.38 -4.98 -8.41
N THR A 164 9.84 -3.77 -8.09
CA THR A 164 9.68 -3.17 -6.74
C THR A 164 8.20 -3.14 -6.33
N HIS A 165 7.88 -3.68 -5.16
CA HIS A 165 6.50 -3.93 -4.74
C HIS A 165 5.62 -2.66 -4.76
N GLY A 166 6.07 -1.55 -4.15
CA GLY A 166 5.31 -0.29 -4.20
C GLY A 166 5.03 0.20 -5.63
N ALA A 167 5.97 0.02 -6.56
CA ALA A 167 5.80 0.38 -7.96
C ALA A 167 4.76 -0.49 -8.68
N THR A 168 4.66 -1.79 -8.33
CA THR A 168 3.60 -2.64 -8.89
C THR A 168 2.21 -2.22 -8.41
N LEU A 169 2.11 -1.78 -7.16
CA LEU A 169 0.84 -1.31 -6.60
C LEU A 169 0.35 -0.03 -7.27
N THR A 170 1.24 0.94 -7.44
CA THR A 170 0.91 2.23 -8.08
C THR A 170 0.54 2.09 -9.56
N ALA A 171 1.16 1.14 -10.27
CA ALA A 171 0.84 0.84 -11.66
C ALA A 171 -0.54 0.19 -11.86
N VAL A 172 -1.07 -0.47 -10.82
CA VAL A 172 -2.37 -1.18 -10.86
C VAL A 172 -3.51 -0.32 -10.31
N PHE A 173 -3.28 0.43 -9.24
CA PHE A 173 -4.32 1.12 -8.48
C PHE A 173 -5.22 2.03 -9.33
N PRO A 174 -4.75 2.88 -10.27
CA PRO A 174 -5.62 3.77 -11.01
C PRO A 174 -6.65 3.05 -11.89
N ALA A 175 -6.24 1.96 -12.51
CA ALA A 175 -7.12 1.14 -13.33
C ALA A 175 -8.13 0.38 -12.46
N TRP A 176 -7.68 -0.20 -11.35
CA TRP A 176 -8.52 -0.86 -10.36
C TRP A 176 -9.57 0.11 -9.78
N ALA A 177 -9.15 1.31 -9.36
CA ALA A 177 -10.06 2.30 -8.78
C ALA A 177 -11.18 2.71 -9.74
N ARG A 178 -10.84 2.94 -11.03
CA ARG A 178 -11.84 3.22 -12.08
C ARG A 178 -12.76 2.05 -12.35
N TYR A 179 -12.27 0.81 -12.21
CA TYR A 179 -13.08 -0.40 -12.40
C TYR A 179 -14.08 -0.62 -11.27
N VAL A 180 -13.70 -0.36 -10.01
CA VAL A 180 -14.54 -0.66 -8.84
C VAL A 180 -15.36 0.53 -8.32
N LYS A 181 -15.13 1.75 -8.80
CA LYS A 181 -15.74 2.99 -8.27
C LYS A 181 -17.26 2.93 -8.19
N ASP A 182 -17.91 2.25 -9.14
CA ASP A 182 -19.37 2.17 -9.22
C ASP A 182 -19.97 1.17 -8.20
N ALA A 183 -19.16 0.31 -7.60
CA ALA A 183 -19.59 -0.61 -6.55
C ALA A 183 -19.80 0.10 -5.20
N ASN A 184 -19.07 1.18 -4.93
CA ASN A 184 -19.21 1.99 -3.72
C ASN A 184 -18.84 3.47 -3.99
N PRO A 185 -19.63 4.20 -4.81
CA PRO A 185 -19.28 5.55 -5.23
C PRO A 185 -19.18 6.54 -4.05
N SER A 186 -20.00 6.37 -3.02
CA SER A 186 -19.97 7.22 -1.82
C SER A 186 -18.63 7.17 -1.09
N ARG A 187 -17.94 6.02 -1.11
CA ARG A 187 -16.60 5.86 -0.50
C ARG A 187 -15.54 6.63 -1.30
N PHE A 188 -15.61 6.60 -2.63
CA PHE A 188 -14.70 7.37 -3.49
C PHE A 188 -14.96 8.89 -3.39
N VAL A 189 -16.22 9.30 -3.28
CA VAL A 189 -16.57 10.71 -3.02
C VAL A 189 -16.01 11.16 -1.68
N ARG A 190 -16.21 10.38 -0.61
CA ARG A 190 -15.66 10.66 0.72
C ARG A 190 -14.13 10.76 0.68
N PHE A 191 -13.47 9.86 -0.03
CA PHE A 191 -12.01 9.88 -0.21
C PHE A 191 -11.55 11.18 -0.88
N ALA A 192 -12.18 11.57 -2.00
CA ALA A 192 -11.86 12.82 -2.70
C ALA A 192 -12.04 14.04 -1.79
N GLU A 193 -13.12 14.08 -1.02
CA GLU A 193 -13.42 15.19 -0.10
C GLU A 193 -12.47 15.23 1.10
N LYS A 194 -12.32 14.10 1.81
CA LYS A 194 -11.62 14.05 3.11
C LYS A 194 -10.11 14.00 2.99
N VAL A 195 -9.61 13.40 1.92
CA VAL A 195 -8.16 13.25 1.70
C VAL A 195 -7.61 14.42 0.89
N TYR A 196 -8.28 14.79 -0.19
CA TYR A 196 -7.81 15.82 -1.12
C TYR A 196 -8.57 17.14 -1.05
N GLY A 197 -9.63 17.25 -0.23
CA GLY A 197 -10.42 18.48 -0.09
C GLY A 197 -11.30 18.81 -1.30
N ILE A 198 -11.54 17.84 -2.20
CA ILE A 198 -12.31 18.02 -3.44
C ILE A 198 -13.80 17.95 -3.11
N LYS A 199 -14.48 19.11 -3.10
CA LYS A 199 -15.88 19.23 -2.69
C LYS A 199 -16.82 19.64 -3.83
N GLU A 200 -16.27 20.27 -4.86
CA GLU A 200 -17.05 20.85 -5.96
C GLU A 200 -17.22 19.85 -7.12
N GLY A 201 -18.32 19.99 -7.85
CA GLY A 201 -18.66 19.18 -9.01
C GLY A 201 -19.64 18.04 -8.74
N THR A 202 -19.96 17.30 -9.80
CA THR A 202 -20.80 16.10 -9.72
C THR A 202 -20.09 14.99 -8.96
N GLU A 203 -20.82 14.00 -8.49
CA GLU A 203 -20.27 12.81 -7.83
C GLU A 203 -19.17 12.17 -8.68
N GLU A 204 -19.46 11.91 -9.96
CA GLU A 204 -18.52 11.30 -10.88
C GLU A 204 -17.26 12.14 -11.10
N ALA A 205 -17.43 13.48 -11.24
CA ALA A 205 -16.29 14.39 -11.37
C ALA A 205 -15.39 14.39 -10.13
N ARG A 206 -15.97 14.34 -8.92
CA ARG A 206 -15.21 14.27 -7.66
C ARG A 206 -14.46 12.94 -7.53
N ILE A 207 -15.10 11.83 -7.89
CA ILE A 207 -14.49 10.50 -7.90
C ILE A 207 -13.26 10.50 -8.81
N GLU A 208 -13.43 10.92 -10.07
CA GLU A 208 -12.31 10.94 -11.03
C GLU A 208 -11.20 11.91 -10.60
N ALA A 209 -11.54 13.07 -10.07
CA ALA A 209 -10.57 14.02 -9.54
C ALA A 209 -9.79 13.45 -8.34
N GLY A 210 -10.43 12.66 -7.47
CA GLY A 210 -9.75 11.96 -6.37
C GLY A 210 -8.78 10.88 -6.87
N ILE A 211 -9.14 10.13 -7.92
CA ILE A 211 -8.27 9.15 -8.56
C ILE A 211 -7.07 9.86 -9.21
N GLN A 212 -7.31 10.93 -9.98
CA GLN A 212 -6.25 11.71 -10.62
C GLN A 212 -5.30 12.36 -9.60
N ALA A 213 -5.83 12.86 -8.48
CA ALA A 213 -4.99 13.40 -7.41
C ALA A 213 -4.07 12.31 -6.82
N THR A 214 -4.56 11.06 -6.73
CA THR A 214 -3.75 9.92 -6.29
C THR A 214 -2.68 9.54 -7.33
N GLU A 215 -3.00 9.58 -8.63
CA GLU A 215 -2.01 9.41 -9.70
C GLU A 215 -0.89 10.46 -9.59
N HIS A 216 -1.24 11.73 -9.42
CA HIS A 216 -0.26 12.80 -9.22
C HIS A 216 0.60 12.58 -7.96
N TYR A 217 0.00 12.11 -6.87
CA TYR A 217 0.76 11.74 -5.67
C TYR A 217 1.79 10.65 -5.98
N PHE A 218 1.41 9.55 -6.63
CA PHE A 218 2.34 8.49 -6.99
C PHE A 218 3.45 8.97 -7.93
N GLN A 219 3.13 9.81 -8.91
CA GLN A 219 4.12 10.44 -9.79
C GLN A 219 5.09 11.33 -9.00
N SER A 220 4.62 12.05 -7.99
CA SER A 220 5.48 12.88 -7.12
C SER A 220 6.49 12.06 -6.31
N LEU A 221 6.19 10.78 -6.07
CA LEU A 221 7.11 9.80 -5.47
C LEU A 221 8.09 9.18 -6.48
N GLY A 222 7.94 9.48 -7.78
CA GLY A 222 8.69 8.85 -8.87
C GLY A 222 8.18 7.45 -9.23
N MET A 223 6.94 7.11 -8.86
CA MET A 223 6.35 5.79 -9.10
C MET A 223 5.56 5.77 -10.42
N PRO A 224 5.56 4.63 -11.14
CA PRO A 224 4.74 4.43 -12.32
C PRO A 224 3.26 4.36 -11.96
N ILE A 225 2.38 4.88 -12.84
CA ILE A 225 0.92 4.83 -12.67
C ILE A 225 0.21 3.93 -13.68
N THR A 226 0.98 3.30 -14.57
CA THR A 226 0.50 2.35 -15.57
C THR A 226 1.44 1.16 -15.70
N LEU A 227 0.92 0.04 -16.22
CA LEU A 227 1.76 -1.12 -16.54
C LEU A 227 2.80 -0.77 -17.63
N THR A 228 2.46 0.07 -18.60
CA THR A 228 3.40 0.53 -19.64
C THR A 228 4.60 1.25 -19.03
N GLU A 229 4.38 2.12 -18.05
CA GLU A 229 5.47 2.80 -17.33
C GLU A 229 6.29 1.84 -16.48
N LEU A 230 5.64 0.90 -15.80
CA LEU A 230 6.31 -0.11 -14.98
C LEU A 230 7.21 -1.03 -15.79
N LEU A 231 6.69 -1.50 -16.94
CA LEU A 231 7.35 -2.49 -17.79
C LEU A 231 8.36 -1.84 -18.77
N GLY A 232 8.21 -0.53 -19.06
CA GLY A 232 8.98 0.17 -20.08
C GLY A 232 8.51 -0.12 -21.52
N HIS A 233 7.44 -0.87 -21.70
CA HIS A 233 6.79 -1.18 -22.97
C HIS A 233 5.29 -1.44 -22.77
N THR A 234 4.50 -1.33 -23.84
CA THR A 234 3.08 -1.70 -23.79
C THR A 234 2.96 -3.23 -23.73
N PRO A 235 2.33 -3.79 -22.67
CA PRO A 235 2.23 -5.25 -22.53
C PRO A 235 1.36 -5.87 -23.61
N GLU A 236 1.80 -7.02 -24.11
CA GLU A 236 1.01 -7.84 -25.02
C GLU A 236 -0.06 -8.64 -24.25
N LYS A 237 -1.12 -9.09 -24.95
CA LYS A 237 -2.20 -9.87 -24.34
C LYS A 237 -1.69 -11.12 -23.61
N LYS A 238 -0.73 -11.83 -24.19
CA LYS A 238 -0.12 -13.03 -23.57
C LYS A 238 0.59 -12.72 -22.26
N GLU A 239 1.23 -11.55 -22.19
CA GLU A 239 1.92 -11.08 -20.99
C GLU A 239 0.90 -10.71 -19.89
N LEU A 240 -0.20 -10.02 -20.26
CA LEU A 240 -1.30 -9.73 -19.35
C LEU A 240 -1.97 -11.01 -18.81
N GLU A 241 -2.16 -12.03 -19.66
CA GLU A 241 -2.68 -13.34 -19.25
C GLU A 241 -1.73 -14.05 -18.26
N ALA A 242 -0.41 -13.91 -18.43
CA ALA A 242 0.56 -14.46 -17.51
C ALA A 242 0.54 -13.77 -16.14
N PHE A 243 0.29 -12.45 -16.10
CA PHE A 243 0.14 -11.71 -14.83
C PHE A 243 -1.16 -12.05 -14.09
N ALA A 244 -2.18 -12.54 -14.79
CA ALA A 244 -3.49 -12.89 -14.25
C ALA A 244 -3.62 -14.37 -13.85
N SER A 245 -2.61 -15.20 -14.10
CA SER A 245 -2.59 -16.64 -13.83
C SER A 245 -1.94 -17.01 -12.49
#